data_e6c397c009b4c2027ef3b8e9b1e0a79a
#
_entry.id   e6c397c009b4c2027ef3b8e9b1e0a79a
#
_cell.length_a   1.000
_cell.length_b   1.000
_cell.length_c   1.000
_cell.angle_alpha   90.00
_cell.angle_beta   90.00
_cell.angle_gamma   90.00
#
_symmetry.space_group_name_H-M   'P 1'
#
loop_
_entity.id
_entity.type
_entity.pdbx_description
1 polymer ?
#
loop_
_entity_poly.entity_id
_entity_poly.type
_entity_poly.pdbx_seq_one_letter_code
_entity_poly.pdbx_strand_id
1 'polypeptide(L)'
;VWQQYICWSFILLSGFSYPLAKRPVKNGLIVAGCAAVLTVVTVLFMPSESIWFGVLHLNAAAVLLTFLVYPALQRIPAGVGLAAAAALFALTNQLPEGYLGFENWRLCAVPAGLYRANLFWLGLPDLTRFTSADYFPVVPWVFLFWCGVFLARLWRPGRGEPPAALRPLCAIGRNTLLVYMLHQPVIYSALWVWHTVLG
;
A
#
# COMPACT_ATOMS: atom_id res chain seq x y z
N VAL A 1 -10.40 1.64 -13.09
CA VAL A 1 -10.05 0.22 -13.28
C VAL A 1 -8.52 0.03 -13.32
N TRP A 2 -7.76 0.67 -14.23
CA TRP A 2 -6.30 0.49 -14.35
C TRP A 2 -5.52 0.88 -13.09
N GLN A 3 -5.86 2.00 -12.48
CA GLN A 3 -5.22 2.49 -11.24
C GLN A 3 -5.33 1.46 -10.11
N GLN A 4 -6.46 0.82 -9.96
CA GLN A 4 -6.71 -0.19 -8.93
C GLN A 4 -5.77 -1.40 -9.08
N TYR A 5 -5.63 -1.93 -10.30
CA TYR A 5 -4.72 -3.06 -10.55
C TYR A 5 -3.25 -2.71 -10.34
N ILE A 6 -2.85 -1.49 -10.67
CA ILE A 6 -1.49 -1.00 -10.40
C ILE A 6 -1.23 -0.98 -8.89
N CYS A 7 -2.16 -0.43 -8.10
CA CYS A 7 -2.03 -0.39 -6.65
C CYS A 7 -2.00 -1.81 -6.03
N TRP A 8 -2.86 -2.71 -6.50
CA TRP A 8 -2.87 -4.11 -6.03
C TRP A 8 -1.54 -4.80 -6.32
N SER A 9 -1.03 -4.65 -7.54
CA SER A 9 0.27 -5.22 -7.94
C SER A 9 1.40 -4.65 -7.09
N PHE A 10 1.40 -3.34 -6.82
CA PHE A 10 2.40 -2.68 -5.99
C PHE A 10 2.39 -3.23 -4.55
N ILE A 11 1.22 -3.33 -3.92
CA ILE A 11 1.08 -3.83 -2.55
C ILE A 11 1.49 -5.30 -2.47
N LEU A 12 1.05 -6.12 -3.43
CA LEU A 12 1.41 -7.54 -3.50
C LEU A 12 2.92 -7.74 -3.66
N LEU A 13 3.57 -6.99 -4.58
CA LEU A 13 5.01 -7.03 -4.80
C LEU A 13 5.80 -6.51 -3.61
N SER A 14 5.29 -5.50 -2.90
CA SER A 14 5.89 -5.02 -1.67
C SER A 14 5.89 -6.12 -0.61
N GLY A 15 4.77 -6.83 -0.43
CA GLY A 15 4.68 -8.00 0.44
C GLY A 15 5.59 -9.15 0.01
N PHE A 16 5.67 -9.42 -1.30
CA PHE A 16 6.57 -10.43 -1.85
C PHE A 16 8.04 -10.13 -1.56
N SER A 17 8.42 -8.87 -1.56
CA SER A 17 9.78 -8.41 -1.29
C SER A 17 10.15 -8.45 0.19
N TYR A 18 9.16 -8.49 1.09
CA TYR A 18 9.37 -8.41 2.54
C TYR A 18 10.33 -9.48 3.09
N PRO A 19 10.19 -10.80 2.78
CA PRO A 19 11.11 -11.83 3.28
C PRO A 19 12.54 -11.70 2.75
N LEU A 20 12.74 -10.93 1.69
CA LEU A 20 14.05 -10.66 1.07
C LEU A 20 14.77 -9.47 1.72
N ALA A 21 14.04 -8.65 2.47
CA ALA A 21 14.55 -7.44 3.09
C ALA A 21 15.51 -7.76 4.25
N LYS A 22 16.74 -7.21 4.19
CA LYS A 22 17.74 -7.39 5.26
C LYS A 22 17.41 -6.61 6.55
N ARG A 23 16.73 -5.47 6.43
CA ARG A 23 16.43 -4.55 7.54
C ARG A 23 14.99 -4.00 7.39
N PRO A 24 13.96 -4.85 7.57
CA PRO A 24 12.57 -4.45 7.29
C PRO A 24 12.11 -3.25 8.14
N VAL A 25 12.45 -3.21 9.43
CA VAL A 25 12.07 -2.10 10.31
C VAL A 25 12.68 -0.78 9.84
N LYS A 26 14.00 -0.76 9.52
CA LYS A 26 14.64 0.45 9.01
C LYS A 26 13.98 0.93 7.73
N ASN A 27 13.69 0.02 6.80
CA ASN A 27 13.02 0.35 5.55
C ASN A 27 11.61 0.88 5.80
N GLY A 28 10.84 0.23 6.68
CA GLY A 28 9.51 0.69 7.08
C GLY A 28 9.51 2.10 7.68
N LEU A 29 10.49 2.41 8.56
CA LEU A 29 10.63 3.74 9.15
C LEU A 29 11.02 4.81 8.11
N ILE A 30 11.89 4.48 7.15
CA ILE A 30 12.21 5.40 6.05
C ILE A 30 10.95 5.70 5.22
N VAL A 31 10.18 4.68 4.87
CA VAL A 31 8.92 4.86 4.12
C VAL A 31 7.91 5.67 4.93
N ALA A 32 7.81 5.43 6.25
CA ALA A 32 6.96 6.24 7.14
C ALA A 32 7.37 7.71 7.16
N GLY A 33 8.68 8.00 7.21
CA GLY A 33 9.19 9.36 7.12
C GLY A 33 8.84 10.04 5.80
N CYS A 34 8.99 9.34 4.67
CA CYS A 34 8.57 9.85 3.35
C CYS A 34 7.06 10.07 3.28
N ALA A 35 6.26 9.17 3.85
CA ALA A 35 4.81 9.32 3.93
C ALA A 35 4.41 10.57 4.73
N ALA A 36 5.04 10.80 5.89
CA ALA A 36 4.81 11.99 6.70
C ALA A 36 5.18 13.29 5.94
N VAL A 37 6.32 13.30 5.25
CA VAL A 37 6.72 14.44 4.39
C VAL A 37 5.67 14.69 3.31
N LEU A 38 5.17 13.64 2.66
CA LEU A 38 4.14 13.77 1.64
C LEU A 38 2.86 14.40 2.21
N THR A 39 2.40 13.93 3.37
CA THR A 39 1.24 14.54 4.05
C THR A 39 1.47 16.01 4.34
N VAL A 40 2.62 16.37 4.94
CA VAL A 40 2.93 17.76 5.26
C VAL A 40 2.93 18.62 3.99
N VAL A 41 3.58 18.16 2.93
CA VAL A 41 3.64 18.89 1.65
C VAL A 41 2.23 19.05 1.06
N THR A 42 1.43 18.00 1.00
CA THR A 42 0.08 18.09 0.40
C THR A 42 -0.85 18.97 1.23
N VAL A 43 -0.80 18.88 2.56
CA VAL A 43 -1.62 19.74 3.46
C VAL A 43 -1.24 21.22 3.33
N LEU A 44 0.05 21.54 3.19
CA LEU A 44 0.51 22.93 3.11
C LEU A 44 0.34 23.57 1.72
N PHE A 45 0.62 22.82 0.66
CA PHE A 45 0.66 23.37 -0.71
C PHE A 45 -0.60 23.04 -1.52
N MET A 46 -1.33 21.97 -1.20
CA MET A 46 -2.50 21.49 -1.94
C MET A 46 -3.58 20.99 -0.98
N PRO A 47 -4.20 21.87 -0.15
CA PRO A 47 -5.15 21.45 0.90
C PRO A 47 -6.37 20.68 0.37
N SER A 48 -6.83 21.00 -0.87
CA SER A 48 -7.92 20.28 -1.54
C SER A 48 -7.59 18.83 -1.90
N GLU A 49 -6.30 18.53 -2.08
CA GLU A 49 -5.78 17.22 -2.47
C GLU A 49 -4.92 16.61 -1.34
N SER A 50 -5.25 16.93 -0.09
CA SER A 50 -4.47 16.47 1.06
C SER A 50 -4.50 14.93 1.18
N ILE A 51 -3.32 14.35 1.45
CA ILE A 51 -3.15 12.90 1.62
C ILE A 51 -2.89 12.59 3.08
N TRP A 52 -3.86 11.98 3.75
CA TRP A 52 -3.76 11.63 5.17
C TRP A 52 -3.29 10.20 5.39
N PHE A 53 -3.74 9.25 4.58
CA PHE A 53 -3.35 7.84 4.71
C PHE A 53 -3.30 7.18 3.32
N GLY A 54 -2.28 7.55 2.54
CA GLY A 54 -2.06 7.03 1.20
C GLY A 54 -1.26 5.73 1.17
N VAL A 55 -0.93 5.28 -0.04
CA VAL A 55 -0.25 4.00 -0.28
C VAL A 55 1.11 3.88 0.42
N LEU A 56 1.85 4.98 0.63
CA LEU A 56 3.11 4.97 1.40
C LEU A 56 2.89 4.74 2.89
N HIS A 57 1.84 5.35 3.47
CA HIS A 57 1.46 5.13 4.87
C HIS A 57 1.07 3.67 5.09
N LEU A 58 0.24 3.13 4.19
CA LEU A 58 -0.12 1.73 4.19
C LEU A 58 1.13 0.84 4.12
N ASN A 59 2.06 1.10 3.18
CA ASN A 59 3.25 0.27 3.00
C ASN A 59 4.14 0.29 4.25
N ALA A 60 4.35 1.47 4.86
CA ALA A 60 5.07 1.59 6.12
C ALA A 60 4.38 0.80 7.24
N ALA A 61 3.08 0.98 7.42
CA ALA A 61 2.28 0.28 8.42
C ALA A 61 2.29 -1.24 8.20
N ALA A 62 2.12 -1.70 6.94
CA ALA A 62 2.13 -3.11 6.59
C ALA A 62 3.49 -3.77 6.89
N VAL A 63 4.61 -3.10 6.55
CA VAL A 63 5.95 -3.60 6.84
C VAL A 63 6.18 -3.71 8.36
N LEU A 64 5.85 -2.67 9.12
CA LEU A 64 6.05 -2.64 10.57
C LEU A 64 5.13 -3.63 11.29
N LEU A 65 3.86 -3.69 10.91
CA LEU A 65 2.91 -4.66 11.47
C LEU A 65 3.34 -6.09 11.14
N THR A 66 3.76 -6.34 9.89
CA THR A 66 4.26 -7.65 9.49
C THR A 66 5.48 -8.04 10.31
N PHE A 67 6.40 -7.11 10.60
CA PHE A 67 7.54 -7.38 11.46
C PHE A 67 7.11 -7.92 12.85
N LEU A 68 6.10 -7.32 13.46
CA LEU A 68 5.59 -7.75 14.76
C LEU A 68 4.95 -9.14 14.72
N VAL A 69 4.18 -9.44 13.65
CA VAL A 69 3.44 -10.70 13.54
C VAL A 69 4.19 -11.77 12.75
N TYR A 70 5.37 -11.46 12.20
CA TYR A 70 6.11 -12.35 11.31
C TYR A 70 6.43 -13.73 11.92
N PRO A 71 6.82 -13.82 13.22
CA PRO A 71 7.03 -15.12 13.85
C PRO A 71 5.77 -16.02 13.85
N ALA A 72 4.58 -15.41 13.95
CA ALA A 72 3.32 -16.14 13.86
C ALA A 72 3.00 -16.53 12.40
N LEU A 73 3.20 -15.61 11.45
CA LEU A 73 3.01 -15.90 10.02
C LEU A 73 3.93 -17.03 9.52
N GLN A 74 5.14 -17.11 10.04
CA GLN A 74 6.07 -18.18 9.67
C GLN A 74 5.61 -19.58 10.10
N ARG A 75 4.82 -19.70 11.15
CA ARG A 75 4.29 -20.98 11.64
C ARG A 75 3.17 -21.52 10.75
N ILE A 76 2.51 -20.65 9.99
CA ILE A 76 1.42 -21.03 9.10
C ILE A 76 1.99 -21.62 7.81
N PRO A 77 1.52 -22.79 7.33
CA PRO A 77 1.88 -23.31 6.02
C PRO A 77 1.59 -22.30 4.93
N ALA A 78 2.55 -22.08 4.00
CA ALA A 78 2.48 -20.96 3.07
C ALA A 78 1.23 -20.98 2.17
N GLY A 79 0.79 -22.16 1.72
CA GLY A 79 -0.45 -22.30 0.94
C GLY A 79 -1.71 -21.94 1.72
N VAL A 80 -1.79 -22.40 2.99
CA VAL A 80 -2.92 -22.07 3.88
C VAL A 80 -2.93 -20.58 4.19
N GLY A 81 -1.76 -20.01 4.50
CA GLY A 81 -1.61 -18.58 4.76
C GLY A 81 -1.99 -17.71 3.56
N LEU A 82 -1.61 -18.12 2.34
CA LEU A 82 -2.00 -17.43 1.11
C LEU A 82 -3.52 -17.46 0.92
N ALA A 83 -4.14 -18.65 1.05
CA ALA A 83 -5.58 -18.79 0.91
C ALA A 83 -6.36 -17.98 1.96
N ALA A 84 -5.92 -18.04 3.22
CA ALA A 84 -6.54 -17.28 4.31
C ALA A 84 -6.39 -15.76 4.11
N ALA A 85 -5.21 -15.28 3.73
CA ALA A 85 -4.97 -13.86 3.47
C ALA A 85 -5.79 -13.36 2.27
N ALA A 86 -5.89 -14.15 1.19
CA ALA A 86 -6.72 -13.83 0.03
C ALA A 86 -8.22 -13.78 0.40
N ALA A 87 -8.70 -14.75 1.19
CA ALA A 87 -10.08 -14.76 1.67
C ALA A 87 -10.39 -13.54 2.56
N LEU A 88 -9.49 -13.19 3.48
CA LEU A 88 -9.63 -12.01 4.33
C LEU A 88 -9.61 -10.72 3.51
N PHE A 89 -8.72 -10.61 2.51
CA PHE A 89 -8.70 -9.49 1.59
C PHE A 89 -10.04 -9.35 0.86
N ALA A 90 -10.54 -10.43 0.26
CA ALA A 90 -11.81 -10.42 -0.45
C ALA A 90 -12.99 -10.09 0.48
N LEU A 91 -13.01 -10.64 1.71
CA LEU A 91 -14.07 -10.39 2.68
C LEU A 91 -14.09 -8.93 3.15
N THR A 92 -12.93 -8.31 3.35
CA THR A 92 -12.82 -6.97 3.93
C THR A 92 -12.58 -5.87 2.89
N ASN A 93 -12.54 -6.20 1.60
CA ASN A 93 -12.22 -5.26 0.52
C ASN A 93 -13.14 -4.02 0.52
N GLN A 94 -14.41 -4.21 0.84
CA GLN A 94 -15.42 -3.15 0.84
C GLN A 94 -15.72 -2.61 2.26
N LEU A 95 -14.86 -2.91 3.23
CA LEU A 95 -15.03 -2.41 4.60
C LEU A 95 -15.12 -0.87 4.67
N PRO A 96 -14.30 -0.09 3.94
CA PRO A 96 -14.41 1.38 3.94
C PRO A 96 -15.74 1.90 3.39
N GLU A 97 -16.45 1.11 2.60
CA GLU A 97 -17.76 1.46 2.00
C GLU A 97 -18.97 1.02 2.87
N GLY A 98 -18.73 0.42 4.02
CA GLY A 98 -19.78 0.10 4.98
C GLY A 98 -20.30 -1.33 4.93
N TYR A 99 -19.66 -2.23 4.20
CA TYR A 99 -20.07 -3.62 4.16
C TYR A 99 -18.87 -4.59 4.03
N LEU A 100 -19.10 -5.84 4.41
CA LEU A 100 -18.17 -6.94 4.16
C LEU A 100 -18.52 -7.58 2.82
N GLY A 101 -17.49 -7.86 2.00
CA GLY A 101 -17.68 -8.49 0.69
C GLY A 101 -16.65 -8.03 -0.33
N PHE A 102 -16.85 -8.45 -1.59
CA PHE A 102 -15.94 -8.15 -2.68
C PHE A 102 -16.74 -7.61 -3.88
N GLU A 103 -16.39 -6.42 -4.36
CA GLU A 103 -17.05 -5.73 -5.47
C GLU A 103 -18.58 -5.71 -5.33
N ASN A 104 -19.31 -6.47 -6.16
CA ASN A 104 -20.76 -6.53 -6.14
C ASN A 104 -21.35 -7.52 -5.12
N TRP A 105 -20.51 -8.29 -4.44
CA TRP A 105 -20.93 -9.27 -3.43
C TRP A 105 -20.96 -8.66 -2.03
N ARG A 106 -22.15 -8.26 -1.59
CA ARG A 106 -22.40 -7.75 -0.23
C ARG A 106 -22.85 -8.89 0.67
N LEU A 107 -21.98 -9.32 1.60
CA LEU A 107 -22.31 -10.38 2.55
C LEU A 107 -23.04 -9.84 3.77
N CYS A 108 -22.54 -8.78 4.38
CA CYS A 108 -23.09 -8.20 5.59
C CYS A 108 -22.79 -6.70 5.66
N ALA A 109 -23.78 -5.90 6.08
CA ALA A 109 -23.56 -4.50 6.36
C ALA A 109 -22.84 -4.32 7.72
N VAL A 110 -21.87 -3.42 7.77
CA VAL A 110 -21.16 -3.07 9.00
C VAL A 110 -21.96 -2.02 9.75
N PRO A 111 -22.17 -2.15 11.08
CA PRO A 111 -22.91 -1.17 11.86
C PRO A 111 -22.35 0.24 11.74
N ALA A 112 -23.17 1.21 11.35
CA ALA A 112 -22.77 2.61 11.15
C ALA A 112 -22.12 3.25 12.40
N GLY A 113 -22.42 2.73 13.60
CA GLY A 113 -21.81 3.18 14.85
C GLY A 113 -20.29 3.04 14.90
N LEU A 114 -19.71 2.05 14.19
CA LEU A 114 -18.27 1.83 14.16
C LEU A 114 -17.52 2.93 13.40
N TYR A 115 -18.15 3.54 12.39
CA TYR A 115 -17.57 4.62 11.59
C TYR A 115 -17.52 5.96 12.34
N ARG A 116 -18.36 6.14 13.37
CA ARG A 116 -18.34 7.35 14.20
C ARG A 116 -17.04 7.54 14.97
N ALA A 117 -16.32 6.45 15.24
CA ALA A 117 -15.02 6.49 15.90
C ALA A 117 -13.90 7.01 14.99
N ASN A 118 -14.19 7.20 13.70
CA ASN A 118 -13.25 7.68 12.66
C ASN A 118 -11.89 6.96 12.68
N LEU A 119 -11.92 5.65 12.74
CA LEU A 119 -10.71 4.81 12.66
C LEU A 119 -10.28 4.65 11.19
N PHE A 120 -10.04 5.77 10.51
CA PHE A 120 -9.73 5.81 9.08
C PHE A 120 -8.49 4.96 8.73
N TRP A 121 -7.46 4.96 9.56
CA TRP A 121 -6.27 4.15 9.33
C TRP A 121 -6.54 2.63 9.34
N LEU A 122 -7.59 2.17 10.01
CA LEU A 122 -8.00 0.76 10.07
C LEU A 122 -8.95 0.36 8.93
N GLY A 123 -9.62 1.34 8.28
CA GLY A 123 -10.62 1.10 7.25
C GLY A 123 -12.05 1.41 7.66
N LEU A 124 -12.23 2.17 8.74
CA LEU A 124 -13.52 2.63 9.26
C LEU A 124 -13.54 4.17 9.29
N PRO A 125 -13.50 4.84 8.10
CA PRO A 125 -13.52 6.30 8.04
C PRO A 125 -14.92 6.85 8.34
N ASP A 126 -14.98 7.95 9.07
CA ASP A 126 -16.19 8.75 9.10
C ASP A 126 -16.26 9.63 7.84
N LEU A 127 -16.98 9.17 6.82
CA LEU A 127 -17.08 9.83 5.52
C LEU A 127 -17.66 11.25 5.59
N THR A 128 -18.22 11.66 6.72
CA THR A 128 -18.72 13.04 6.93
C THR A 128 -17.61 14.00 7.36
N ARG A 129 -16.49 13.48 7.85
CA ARG A 129 -15.38 14.27 8.42
C ARG A 129 -14.02 13.98 7.78
N PHE A 130 -13.88 12.82 7.14
CA PHE A 130 -12.62 12.36 6.59
C PHE A 130 -12.66 12.39 5.06
N THR A 131 -11.72 13.13 4.47
CA THR A 131 -11.46 13.15 3.03
C THR A 131 -9.95 13.02 2.80
N SER A 132 -9.56 12.22 1.83
CA SER A 132 -8.17 12.07 1.40
C SER A 132 -8.14 11.78 -0.09
N ALA A 133 -7.24 12.46 -0.82
CA ALA A 133 -7.10 12.27 -2.27
C ALA A 133 -6.55 10.87 -2.62
N ASP A 134 -5.73 10.31 -1.72
CA ASP A 134 -5.20 8.96 -1.81
C ASP A 134 -5.48 8.26 -0.47
N TYR A 135 -6.32 7.22 -0.48
CA TYR A 135 -6.74 6.56 0.73
C TYR A 135 -6.58 5.05 0.64
N PHE A 136 -5.65 4.52 1.44
CA PHE A 136 -5.36 3.09 1.54
C PHE A 136 -5.26 2.67 3.01
N PRO A 137 -6.37 2.32 3.67
CA PRO A 137 -6.36 1.89 5.08
C PRO A 137 -5.60 0.58 5.26
N VAL A 138 -5.20 0.28 6.51
CA VAL A 138 -4.49 -0.97 6.80
C VAL A 138 -5.35 -2.18 6.41
N VAL A 139 -6.62 -2.19 6.79
CA VAL A 139 -7.57 -3.21 6.34
C VAL A 139 -8.38 -2.64 5.18
N PRO A 140 -8.44 -3.31 4.05
CA PRO A 140 -8.08 -4.71 3.73
C PRO A 140 -6.64 -4.95 3.25
N TRP A 141 -5.89 -3.89 2.96
CA TRP A 141 -4.68 -3.94 2.15
C TRP A 141 -3.52 -4.70 2.77
N VAL A 142 -3.45 -4.79 4.10
CA VAL A 142 -2.46 -5.62 4.79
C VAL A 142 -2.61 -7.10 4.44
N PHE A 143 -3.82 -7.57 4.18
CA PHE A 143 -4.04 -8.96 3.79
C PHE A 143 -3.51 -9.22 2.38
N LEU A 144 -3.65 -8.26 1.46
CA LEU A 144 -3.03 -8.35 0.13
C LEU A 144 -1.49 -8.31 0.22
N PHE A 145 -0.94 -7.51 1.13
CA PHE A 145 0.50 -7.52 1.44
C PHE A 145 0.94 -8.91 1.95
N TRP A 146 0.18 -9.52 2.85
CA TRP A 146 0.47 -10.86 3.35
C TRP A 146 0.32 -11.94 2.29
N CYS A 147 -0.58 -11.79 1.32
CA CYS A 147 -0.59 -12.65 0.13
C CYS A 147 0.77 -12.63 -0.57
N GLY A 148 1.38 -11.47 -0.75
CA GLY A 148 2.73 -11.32 -1.28
C GLY A 148 3.77 -12.04 -0.43
N VAL A 149 3.73 -11.89 0.90
CA VAL A 149 4.64 -12.57 1.84
C VAL A 149 4.56 -14.09 1.71
N PHE A 150 3.35 -14.65 1.69
CA PHE A 150 3.14 -16.09 1.54
C PHE A 150 3.53 -16.58 0.14
N LEU A 151 3.25 -15.81 -0.90
CA LEU A 151 3.65 -16.12 -2.27
C LEU A 151 5.18 -16.20 -2.41
N ALA A 152 5.93 -15.29 -1.78
CA ALA A 152 7.39 -15.34 -1.75
C ALA A 152 7.92 -16.60 -1.06
N ARG A 153 7.21 -17.10 -0.05
CA ARG A 153 7.57 -18.34 0.66
C ARG A 153 7.28 -19.59 -0.20
N LEU A 154 6.25 -19.55 -1.04
CA LEU A 154 5.94 -20.63 -1.99
C LEU A 154 6.92 -20.65 -3.16
N TRP A 155 7.14 -19.50 -3.76
CA TRP A 155 7.99 -19.39 -4.95
C TRP A 155 9.49 -19.52 -4.65
N ARG A 156 9.94 -19.14 -3.43
CA ARG A 156 11.35 -19.14 -3.00
C ARG A 156 12.26 -18.52 -4.06
N PRO A 157 12.09 -17.23 -4.39
CA PRO A 157 12.86 -16.60 -5.45
C PRO A 157 14.35 -16.78 -5.23
N GLY A 158 15.05 -17.17 -6.28
CA GLY A 158 16.49 -17.33 -6.25
C GLY A 158 17.20 -16.01 -5.96
N ARG A 159 18.35 -16.07 -5.28
CA ARG A 159 19.20 -14.90 -5.01
C ARG A 159 20.28 -14.71 -6.08
N GLY A 160 20.04 -15.20 -7.29
CA GLY A 160 20.97 -15.05 -8.41
C GLY A 160 21.07 -13.61 -8.91
N GLU A 161 22.16 -13.31 -9.62
CA GLU A 161 22.26 -12.04 -10.33
C GLU A 161 21.25 -11.96 -11.46
N PRO A 162 20.60 -10.81 -11.65
CA PRO A 162 19.65 -10.63 -12.75
C PRO A 162 20.40 -10.68 -14.10
N PRO A 163 19.76 -11.21 -15.15
CA PRO A 163 20.27 -11.11 -16.51
C PRO A 163 20.67 -9.68 -16.87
N ALA A 164 21.73 -9.52 -17.67
CA ALA A 164 22.26 -8.21 -18.02
C ALA A 164 21.20 -7.24 -18.57
N ALA A 165 20.25 -7.75 -19.36
CA ALA A 165 19.13 -6.99 -19.90
C ALA A 165 18.18 -6.41 -18.83
N LEU A 166 18.08 -7.04 -17.65
CA LEU A 166 17.21 -6.59 -16.55
C LEU A 166 17.94 -5.71 -15.52
N ARG A 167 19.24 -5.51 -15.62
CA ARG A 167 20.02 -4.68 -14.69
C ARG A 167 19.48 -3.26 -14.55
N PRO A 168 19.15 -2.51 -15.64
CA PRO A 168 18.59 -1.15 -15.50
C PRO A 168 17.24 -1.16 -14.79
N LEU A 169 16.36 -2.11 -15.06
CA LEU A 169 15.08 -2.26 -14.38
C LEU A 169 15.28 -2.55 -12.88
N CYS A 170 16.24 -3.39 -12.54
CA CYS A 170 16.61 -3.66 -11.14
C CYS A 170 17.18 -2.41 -10.44
N ALA A 171 17.90 -1.54 -11.16
CA ALA A 171 18.40 -0.28 -10.61
C ALA A 171 17.25 0.68 -10.27
N ILE A 172 16.25 0.81 -11.15
CA ILE A 172 15.02 1.55 -10.90
C ILE A 172 14.28 0.94 -9.70
N GLY A 173 14.13 -0.39 -9.67
CA GLY A 173 13.47 -1.10 -8.57
C GLY A 173 14.14 -0.90 -7.21
N ARG A 174 15.46 -0.74 -7.15
CA ARG A 174 16.17 -0.42 -5.89
C ARG A 174 15.88 0.98 -5.38
N ASN A 175 15.54 1.91 -6.28
CA ASN A 175 15.26 3.31 -5.98
C ASN A 175 13.76 3.66 -6.13
N THR A 176 12.88 2.67 -6.06
CA THR A 176 11.43 2.85 -6.30
C THR A 176 10.83 3.95 -5.44
N LEU A 177 11.25 4.06 -4.17
CA LEU A 177 10.76 5.12 -3.27
C LEU A 177 11.12 6.52 -3.79
N LEU A 178 12.36 6.69 -4.25
CA LEU A 178 12.82 7.97 -4.81
C LEU A 178 12.07 8.30 -6.11
N VAL A 179 11.89 7.31 -6.98
CA VAL A 179 11.09 7.47 -8.21
C VAL A 179 9.66 7.85 -7.87
N TYR A 180 9.05 7.18 -6.87
CA TYR A 180 7.71 7.48 -6.41
C TYR A 180 7.60 8.90 -5.82
N MET A 181 8.56 9.35 -5.05
CA MET A 181 8.55 10.71 -4.47
C MET A 181 8.76 11.81 -5.50
N LEU A 182 9.56 11.54 -6.55
CA LEU A 182 9.92 12.54 -7.55
C LEU A 182 8.95 12.62 -8.74
N HIS A 183 8.18 11.56 -9.05
CA HIS A 183 7.35 11.56 -10.24
C HIS A 183 6.29 12.67 -10.23
N GLN A 184 5.63 12.92 -9.10
CA GLN A 184 4.61 13.97 -9.00
C GLN A 184 5.17 15.39 -9.17
N PRO A 185 6.22 15.81 -8.41
CA PRO A 185 6.87 17.10 -8.64
C PRO A 185 7.38 17.29 -10.07
N VAL A 186 7.94 16.23 -10.68
CA VAL A 186 8.45 16.29 -12.06
C VAL A 186 7.32 16.48 -13.06
N ILE A 187 6.23 15.72 -12.94
CA ILE A 187 5.06 15.85 -13.82
C ILE A 187 4.43 17.25 -13.65
N TYR A 188 4.25 17.69 -12.40
CA TYR A 188 3.68 19.01 -12.12
C TYR A 188 4.54 20.14 -12.71
N SER A 189 5.86 20.08 -12.50
CA SER A 189 6.79 21.05 -13.06
C SER A 189 6.78 21.05 -14.59
N ALA A 190 6.72 19.88 -15.21
CA ALA A 190 6.64 19.75 -16.66
C ALA A 190 5.34 20.35 -17.23
N LEU A 191 4.20 20.08 -16.59
CA LEU A 191 2.91 20.64 -16.98
C LEU A 191 2.87 22.17 -16.76
N TRP A 192 3.45 22.65 -15.65
CA TRP A 192 3.54 24.10 -15.40
C TRP A 192 4.38 24.81 -16.45
N VAL A 193 5.55 24.27 -16.80
CA VAL A 193 6.40 24.80 -17.88
C VAL A 193 5.66 24.76 -19.21
N TRP A 194 4.99 23.64 -19.52
CA TRP A 194 4.19 23.53 -20.74
C TRP A 194 3.14 24.65 -20.84
N HIS A 195 2.37 24.85 -19.77
CA HIS A 195 1.31 25.84 -19.71
C HIS A 195 1.85 27.29 -19.81
N THR A 196 3.04 27.56 -19.24
CA THR A 196 3.63 28.92 -19.27
C THR A 196 4.34 29.25 -20.59
N VAL A 197 4.79 28.24 -21.35
CA VAL A 197 5.55 28.43 -22.60
C VAL A 197 4.67 28.24 -23.82
N LEU A 198 3.67 27.39 -23.79
CA LEU A 198 2.86 27.01 -24.95
C LEU A 198 1.35 27.34 -24.79
N GLY A 199 0.89 27.75 -23.63
CA GLY A 199 -0.47 28.22 -23.37
C GLY A 199 -0.50 29.72 -23.20
#